data_1b01a9e9353d214fdac2aaf75128f850
#
_entry.id   1b01a9e9353d214fdac2aaf75128f850
#
_cell.length_a   1.000
_cell.length_b   1.000
_cell.length_c   1.000
_cell.angle_alpha   90.00
_cell.angle_beta   90.00
_cell.angle_gamma   90.00
#
_symmetry.space_group_name_H-M   'P 1'
#
loop_
_entity.id
_entity.type
_entity.pdbx_description
1 polymer ?
#
loop_
_entity_poly.entity_id
_entity_poly.type
_entity_poly.pdbx_seq_one_letter_code
_entity_poly.pdbx_strand_id
1 'polypeptide(L)'
;VLLHGCCHNPTGADLTVDQWEQVANICLKQGILPFIDLVYQGLGIGVEEDVLGIRKLVQIVPEVIITVSSSKTFGVYRDRCGLIAVITDVERVKSNSLETMLSEIARELYFHPPDHAAETINILLEDENLKYDWLVEIRSMQERIVSLRNKLANSLQEKQQTDFFSFLKAQNGMFSLLPISHEGIMTLRKENGIYLMPDGRINIASLPENKIDFISSKICSLEEFHHKGN
;
A
#
# COMPACT_ATOMS: atom_id res chain seq x y z
N VAL A 1 7.28 5.74 15.51
CA VAL A 1 7.56 4.76 14.45
C VAL A 1 6.64 5.02 13.27
N LEU A 2 7.15 5.00 12.03
CA LEU A 2 6.36 5.09 10.80
C LEU A 2 6.00 3.68 10.32
N LEU A 3 4.72 3.45 10.06
CA LEU A 3 4.16 2.18 9.57
C LEU A 3 3.23 2.45 8.39
N HIS A 4 3.23 1.57 7.38
CA HIS A 4 2.18 1.59 6.37
C HIS A 4 0.96 0.84 6.88
N GLY A 5 -0.24 1.40 6.69
CA GLY A 5 -1.48 0.81 7.18
C GLY A 5 -1.84 -0.49 6.49
N CYS A 6 -1.60 -0.56 5.17
CA CYS A 6 -1.77 -1.74 4.33
C CYS A 6 -0.93 -1.59 3.05
N CYS A 7 -0.78 -2.68 2.29
CA CYS A 7 -0.15 -2.69 0.96
C CYS A 7 1.24 -2.05 0.99
N HIS A 8 2.10 -2.51 1.89
CA HIS A 8 3.41 -1.90 2.14
C HIS A 8 4.21 -1.64 0.85
N ASN A 9 4.57 -0.40 0.62
CA ASN A 9 5.44 0.01 -0.48
C ASN A 9 6.91 0.06 0.04
N PRO A 10 7.83 -0.76 -0.50
CA PRO A 10 7.78 -1.44 -1.80
C PRO A 10 7.40 -2.93 -1.76
N THR A 11 7.29 -3.57 -0.60
CA THR A 11 7.33 -5.03 -0.51
C THR A 11 6.00 -5.74 -0.74
N GLY A 12 4.87 -5.07 -0.54
CA GLY A 12 3.55 -5.70 -0.51
C GLY A 12 3.29 -6.59 0.72
N ALA A 13 4.24 -6.66 1.65
CA ALA A 13 4.12 -7.47 2.87
C ALA A 13 3.40 -6.69 3.97
N ASP A 14 2.24 -7.17 4.38
CA ASP A 14 1.43 -6.53 5.41
C ASP A 14 1.52 -7.28 6.74
N LEU A 15 1.35 -6.55 7.83
CA LEU A 15 1.23 -7.12 9.16
C LEU A 15 -0.15 -7.77 9.33
N THR A 16 -0.19 -8.94 9.97
CA THR A 16 -1.46 -9.53 10.42
C THR A 16 -2.04 -8.73 11.58
N VAL A 17 -3.33 -8.91 11.87
CA VAL A 17 -3.99 -8.24 13.01
C VAL A 17 -3.27 -8.54 14.33
N ASP A 18 -2.80 -9.79 14.53
CA ASP A 18 -2.04 -10.18 15.72
C ASP A 18 -0.67 -9.48 15.79
N GLN A 19 0.00 -9.30 14.64
CA GLN A 19 1.25 -8.54 14.58
C GLN A 19 1.03 -7.05 14.85
N TRP A 20 -0.09 -6.47 14.38
CA TRP A 20 -0.49 -5.12 14.74
C TRP A 20 -0.69 -4.95 16.25
N GLU A 21 -1.31 -5.94 16.91
CA GLU A 21 -1.45 -5.95 18.37
C GLU A 21 -0.09 -6.01 19.07
N GLN A 22 0.84 -6.84 18.59
CA GLN A 22 2.20 -6.91 19.13
C GLN A 22 2.94 -5.57 18.98
N VAL A 23 2.86 -4.94 17.79
CA VAL A 23 3.45 -3.62 17.55
C VAL A 23 2.84 -2.57 18.48
N ALA A 24 1.52 -2.57 18.65
CA ALA A 24 0.83 -1.65 19.56
C ALA A 24 1.32 -1.79 20.99
N ASN A 25 1.46 -3.02 21.49
CA ASN A 25 1.97 -3.31 22.83
C ASN A 25 3.43 -2.86 23.00
N ILE A 26 4.27 -3.00 21.97
CA ILE A 26 5.64 -2.48 21.98
C ILE A 26 5.62 -0.95 22.05
N CYS A 27 4.82 -0.29 21.22
CA CYS A 27 4.67 1.16 21.22
C CYS A 27 4.22 1.67 22.58
N LEU A 28 3.19 1.07 23.17
CA LEU A 28 2.69 1.41 24.51
C LEU A 28 3.78 1.26 25.58
N LYS A 29 4.47 0.12 25.60
CA LYS A 29 5.51 -0.19 26.61
C LYS A 29 6.71 0.74 26.50
N GLN A 30 7.08 1.16 25.29
CA GLN A 30 8.27 1.98 25.04
C GLN A 30 7.96 3.47 24.91
N GLY A 31 6.70 3.90 25.04
CA GLY A 31 6.30 5.29 24.84
C GLY A 31 6.55 5.78 23.41
N ILE A 32 6.43 4.91 22.41
CA ILE A 32 6.65 5.24 21.00
C ILE A 32 5.33 5.71 20.39
N LEU A 33 5.32 6.89 19.76
CA LEU A 33 4.20 7.39 18.98
C LEU A 33 4.15 6.67 17.61
N PRO A 34 3.07 5.91 17.29
CA PRO A 34 2.86 5.39 15.97
C PRO A 34 2.43 6.50 15.01
N PHE A 35 3.02 6.48 13.82
CA PHE A 35 2.62 7.29 12.67
C PHE A 35 2.24 6.33 11.55
N ILE A 36 0.97 6.33 11.16
CA ILE A 36 0.43 5.40 10.16
C ILE A 36 0.24 6.12 8.84
N ASP A 37 0.81 5.59 7.77
CA ASP A 37 0.57 6.06 6.40
C ASP A 37 -0.39 5.10 5.69
N LEU A 38 -1.62 5.56 5.42
CA LEU A 38 -2.69 4.79 4.78
C LEU A 38 -2.97 5.33 3.38
N VAL A 39 -2.30 4.76 2.38
CA VAL A 39 -2.33 5.23 0.99
C VAL A 39 -3.14 4.32 0.07
N TYR A 40 -3.32 3.06 0.44
CA TYR A 40 -3.80 2.01 -0.46
C TYR A 40 -5.04 1.27 0.05
N GLN A 41 -5.79 1.87 0.96
CA GLN A 41 -7.01 1.26 1.52
C GLN A 41 -7.97 0.81 0.42
N GLY A 42 -8.44 -0.43 0.51
CA GLY A 42 -9.31 -1.07 -0.47
C GLY A 42 -8.57 -1.83 -1.58
N LEU A 43 -7.23 -1.67 -1.69
CA LEU A 43 -6.43 -2.35 -2.72
C LEU A 43 -5.65 -3.56 -2.19
N GLY A 44 -5.75 -3.87 -0.91
CA GLY A 44 -5.17 -5.04 -0.26
C GLY A 44 -6.13 -6.22 -0.26
N ILE A 45 -6.95 -6.32 0.77
CA ILE A 45 -7.96 -7.35 0.97
C ILE A 45 -9.36 -6.76 0.74
N GLY A 46 -9.59 -5.56 1.22
CA GLY A 46 -10.86 -4.83 1.11
C GLY A 46 -10.82 -3.53 1.92
N VAL A 47 -11.83 -2.67 1.71
CA VAL A 47 -11.87 -1.33 2.32
C VAL A 47 -11.90 -1.40 3.85
N GLU A 48 -12.66 -2.36 4.41
CA GLU A 48 -12.78 -2.54 5.86
C GLU A 48 -11.65 -3.41 6.41
N GLU A 49 -11.25 -4.44 5.68
CA GLU A 49 -10.24 -5.40 6.09
C GLU A 49 -8.86 -4.75 6.19
N ASP A 50 -8.52 -3.86 5.29
CA ASP A 50 -7.22 -3.17 5.22
C ASP A 50 -6.94 -2.28 6.44
N VAL A 51 -7.97 -1.92 7.21
CA VAL A 51 -7.82 -1.05 8.39
C VAL A 51 -8.02 -1.78 9.73
N LEU A 52 -8.29 -3.08 9.73
CA LEU A 52 -8.50 -3.85 10.97
C LEU A 52 -7.29 -3.77 11.92
N GLY A 53 -6.07 -3.85 11.37
CA GLY A 53 -4.86 -3.72 12.16
C GLY A 53 -4.71 -2.35 12.80
N ILE A 54 -5.03 -1.28 12.06
CA ILE A 54 -5.03 0.09 12.57
C ILE A 54 -6.07 0.24 13.69
N ARG A 55 -7.29 -0.26 13.48
CA ARG A 55 -8.36 -0.25 14.49
C ARG A 55 -7.95 -0.99 15.76
N LYS A 56 -7.20 -2.10 15.63
CA LYS A 56 -6.66 -2.82 16.79
C LYS A 56 -5.60 -2.00 17.53
N LEU A 57 -4.70 -1.36 16.79
CA LEU A 57 -3.63 -0.53 17.36
C LEU A 57 -4.20 0.65 18.15
N VAL A 58 -5.18 1.39 17.60
CA VAL A 58 -5.76 2.57 18.27
C VAL A 58 -6.54 2.25 19.54
N GLN A 59 -6.93 0.99 19.75
CA GLN A 59 -7.55 0.56 21.00
C GLN A 59 -6.53 0.34 22.14
N ILE A 60 -5.24 0.25 21.80
CA ILE A 60 -4.17 -0.13 22.74
C ILE A 60 -3.29 1.08 23.06
N VAL A 61 -2.92 1.86 22.04
CA VAL A 61 -2.03 3.03 22.25
C VAL A 61 -2.84 4.29 22.56
N PRO A 62 -2.34 5.17 23.47
CA PRO A 62 -3.06 6.38 23.86
C PRO A 62 -3.02 7.46 22.77
N GLU A 63 -2.04 7.42 21.89
CA GLU A 63 -1.83 8.45 20.87
C GLU A 63 -1.36 7.81 19.55
N VAL A 64 -1.93 8.25 18.43
CA VAL A 64 -1.52 7.85 17.09
C VAL A 64 -1.81 8.95 16.08
N ILE A 65 -0.93 9.11 15.11
CA ILE A 65 -1.13 9.97 13.94
C ILE A 65 -1.39 9.07 12.74
N ILE A 66 -2.45 9.35 12.00
CA ILE A 66 -2.81 8.61 10.78
C ILE A 66 -2.92 9.60 9.63
N THR A 67 -2.15 9.38 8.57
CA THR A 67 -2.30 10.09 7.31
C THR A 67 -3.00 9.20 6.31
N VAL A 68 -4.01 9.75 5.62
CA VAL A 68 -4.78 9.04 4.60
C VAL A 68 -4.64 9.77 3.27
N SER A 69 -4.28 9.04 2.22
CA SER A 69 -4.23 9.60 0.87
C SER A 69 -5.43 9.13 0.05
N SER A 70 -6.12 10.07 -0.56
CA SER A 70 -7.24 9.80 -1.47
C SER A 70 -6.78 9.46 -2.89
N SER A 71 -5.49 9.62 -3.19
CA SER A 71 -4.95 9.52 -4.55
C SER A 71 -5.28 8.20 -5.26
N LYS A 72 -5.15 7.05 -4.58
CA LYS A 72 -5.35 5.73 -5.19
C LYS A 72 -6.76 5.23 -4.99
N THR A 73 -7.25 5.28 -3.76
CA THR A 73 -8.57 4.78 -3.36
C THR A 73 -9.72 5.49 -4.07
N PHE A 74 -9.57 6.78 -4.39
CA PHE A 74 -10.55 7.59 -5.12
C PHE A 74 -10.06 8.05 -6.50
N GLY A 75 -8.85 7.67 -6.93
CA GLY A 75 -8.32 8.03 -8.25
C GLY A 75 -7.92 9.50 -8.44
N VAL A 76 -7.95 10.31 -7.40
CA VAL A 76 -7.70 11.78 -7.44
C VAL A 76 -6.22 12.13 -7.28
N TYR A 77 -5.37 11.54 -8.11
CA TYR A 77 -3.90 11.70 -8.00
C TYR A 77 -3.40 13.14 -8.14
N ARG A 78 -4.04 13.92 -9.02
CA ARG A 78 -3.62 15.28 -9.35
C ARG A 78 -4.15 16.32 -8.39
N ASP A 79 -5.29 16.05 -7.76
CA ASP A 79 -6.01 16.99 -6.92
C ASP A 79 -5.39 17.18 -5.54
N ARG A 80 -4.44 16.32 -5.17
CA ARG A 80 -3.65 16.39 -3.94
C ARG A 80 -4.51 16.43 -2.68
N CYS A 81 -5.43 15.47 -2.59
CA CYS A 81 -6.35 15.32 -1.48
C CYS A 81 -5.92 14.20 -0.52
N GLY A 82 -6.11 14.43 0.75
CA GLY A 82 -5.86 13.51 1.84
C GLY A 82 -6.29 14.15 3.16
N LEU A 83 -6.17 13.39 4.24
CA LEU A 83 -6.47 13.88 5.57
C LEU A 83 -5.40 13.41 6.56
N ILE A 84 -5.29 14.13 7.67
CA ILE A 84 -4.58 13.72 8.87
C ILE A 84 -5.59 13.52 10.00
N ALA A 85 -5.52 12.39 10.68
CA ALA A 85 -6.26 12.13 11.90
C ALA A 85 -5.27 11.95 13.05
N VAL A 86 -5.52 12.66 14.15
CA VAL A 86 -4.76 12.49 15.39
C VAL A 86 -5.73 11.94 16.42
N ILE A 87 -5.44 10.74 16.90
CA ILE A 87 -6.19 10.09 17.98
C ILE A 87 -5.37 10.27 19.25
N THR A 88 -5.99 10.86 20.26
CA THR A 88 -5.35 11.15 21.55
C THR A 88 -6.39 11.11 22.67
N ASP A 89 -5.94 10.98 23.90
CA ASP A 89 -6.81 11.09 25.08
C ASP A 89 -7.34 12.52 25.20
N VAL A 90 -8.65 12.67 25.17
CA VAL A 90 -9.36 13.96 25.18
C VAL A 90 -9.07 14.76 26.47
N GLU A 91 -8.73 14.08 27.57
CA GLU A 91 -8.36 14.73 28.84
C GLU A 91 -6.98 15.41 28.78
N ARG A 92 -6.10 14.95 27.88
CA ARG A 92 -4.73 15.46 27.72
C ARG A 92 -4.64 16.66 26.78
N VAL A 93 -5.48 16.70 25.76
CA VAL A 93 -5.41 17.72 24.71
C VAL A 93 -6.81 18.27 24.47
N LYS A 94 -6.98 19.59 24.62
CA LYS A 94 -8.20 20.24 24.18
C LYS A 94 -8.29 20.12 22.66
N SER A 95 -9.29 19.41 22.14
CA SER A 95 -9.46 19.11 20.73
C SER A 95 -9.34 20.36 19.81
N ASN A 96 -9.92 21.48 20.24
CA ASN A 96 -9.84 22.75 19.51
C ASN A 96 -8.40 23.29 19.37
N SER A 97 -7.51 22.99 20.35
CA SER A 97 -6.11 23.45 20.30
C SER A 97 -5.30 22.66 19.26
N LEU A 98 -5.58 21.35 19.13
CA LEU A 98 -4.90 20.51 18.14
C LEU A 98 -5.33 20.85 16.73
N GLU A 99 -6.63 20.99 16.49
CA GLU A 99 -7.18 21.40 15.22
C GLU A 99 -6.65 22.78 14.77
N THR A 100 -6.61 23.75 15.68
CA THR A 100 -6.04 25.07 15.43
C THR A 100 -4.57 24.96 15.04
N MET A 101 -3.77 24.20 15.79
CA MET A 101 -2.35 24.00 15.52
C MET A 101 -2.11 23.35 14.14
N LEU A 102 -2.88 22.32 13.80
CA LEU A 102 -2.76 21.64 12.50
C LEU A 102 -3.17 22.59 11.36
N SER A 103 -4.20 23.40 11.57
CA SER A 103 -4.65 24.41 10.60
C SER A 103 -3.58 25.51 10.41
N GLU A 104 -2.93 25.96 11.47
CA GLU A 104 -1.83 26.93 11.39
C GLU A 104 -0.64 26.35 10.62
N ILE A 105 -0.24 25.12 10.90
CA ILE A 105 0.83 24.43 10.16
C ILE A 105 0.47 24.32 8.67
N ALA A 106 -0.73 23.89 8.34
CA ALA A 106 -1.20 23.80 6.97
C ALA A 106 -1.17 25.16 6.26
N ARG A 107 -1.60 26.21 6.96
CA ARG A 107 -1.60 27.59 6.46
C ARG A 107 -0.19 28.11 6.19
N GLU A 108 0.78 27.78 7.02
CA GLU A 108 2.19 28.14 6.83
C GLU A 108 2.83 27.40 5.63
N LEU A 109 2.44 26.13 5.40
CA LEU A 109 3.00 25.30 4.37
C LEU A 109 2.46 25.61 2.96
N TYR A 110 1.15 25.79 2.82
CA TYR A 110 0.49 25.95 1.51
C TYR A 110 -0.78 26.80 1.53
N PHE A 111 -1.07 27.48 2.62
CA PHE A 111 -2.17 28.40 2.88
C PHE A 111 -3.54 27.72 2.92
N HIS A 112 -4.09 27.30 1.77
CA HIS A 112 -5.32 26.53 1.65
C HIS A 112 -5.15 25.38 0.64
N PRO A 113 -5.62 24.16 0.97
CA PRO A 113 -5.73 23.11 -0.02
C PRO A 113 -6.84 23.43 -1.02
N PRO A 114 -6.78 22.90 -2.26
CA PRO A 114 -7.93 22.90 -3.15
C PRO A 114 -9.04 22.03 -2.55
N ASP A 115 -10.28 22.49 -2.61
CA ASP A 115 -11.45 21.81 -2.04
C ASP A 115 -12.10 20.81 -3.01
N HIS A 116 -11.88 20.96 -4.31
CA HIS A 116 -12.54 20.20 -5.36
C HIS A 116 -12.54 18.68 -5.14
N ALA A 117 -11.39 18.09 -4.82
CA ALA A 117 -11.31 16.64 -4.60
C ALA A 117 -12.00 16.23 -3.28
N ALA A 118 -11.88 17.04 -2.24
CA ALA A 118 -12.53 16.76 -0.96
C ALA A 118 -14.04 16.78 -1.11
N GLU A 119 -14.59 17.77 -1.80
CA GLU A 119 -16.02 17.88 -2.07
C GLU A 119 -16.53 16.77 -2.99
N THR A 120 -15.76 16.40 -4.01
CA THR A 120 -16.08 15.25 -4.87
C THR A 120 -16.20 13.96 -4.07
N ILE A 121 -15.25 13.71 -3.16
CA ILE A 121 -15.25 12.53 -2.29
C ILE A 121 -16.44 12.59 -1.31
N ASN A 122 -16.73 13.76 -0.77
CA ASN A 122 -17.85 13.95 0.14
C ASN A 122 -19.18 13.60 -0.53
N ILE A 123 -19.45 14.15 -1.71
CA ILE A 123 -20.65 13.84 -2.52
C ILE A 123 -20.74 12.34 -2.81
N LEU A 124 -19.62 11.71 -3.19
CA LEU A 124 -19.56 10.28 -3.46
C LEU A 124 -19.89 9.43 -2.24
N LEU A 125 -19.41 9.82 -1.06
CA LEU A 125 -19.62 9.05 0.17
C LEU A 125 -20.98 9.30 0.82
N GLU A 126 -21.62 10.45 0.58
CA GLU A 126 -22.96 10.78 1.09
C GLU A 126 -24.08 10.17 0.25
N ASP A 127 -23.90 9.97 -1.05
CA ASP A 127 -24.88 9.31 -1.91
C ASP A 127 -24.67 7.79 -1.90
N GLU A 128 -25.67 7.06 -1.42
CA GLU A 128 -25.59 5.59 -1.28
C GLU A 128 -25.38 4.85 -2.60
N ASN A 129 -25.87 5.38 -3.74
CA ASN A 129 -25.68 4.75 -5.05
C ASN A 129 -24.25 4.99 -5.55
N LEU A 130 -23.75 6.22 -5.47
CA LEU A 130 -22.37 6.54 -5.85
C LEU A 130 -21.35 5.79 -4.99
N LYS A 131 -21.62 5.70 -3.69
CA LYS A 131 -20.80 4.93 -2.76
C LYS A 131 -20.80 3.44 -3.09
N TYR A 132 -21.95 2.88 -3.42
CA TYR A 132 -22.05 1.50 -3.85
C TYR A 132 -21.25 1.24 -5.12
N ASP A 133 -21.40 2.10 -6.14
CA ASP A 133 -20.67 1.99 -7.41
C ASP A 133 -19.16 2.09 -7.18
N TRP A 134 -18.70 3.02 -6.33
CA TRP A 134 -17.32 3.13 -5.93
C TRP A 134 -16.79 1.87 -5.23
N LEU A 135 -17.57 1.28 -4.31
CA LEU A 135 -17.19 0.03 -3.64
C LEU A 135 -17.03 -1.13 -4.64
N VAL A 136 -17.90 -1.21 -5.64
CA VAL A 136 -17.83 -2.22 -6.71
C VAL A 136 -16.57 -1.99 -7.55
N GLU A 137 -16.28 -0.75 -7.92
CA GLU A 137 -15.12 -0.42 -8.73
C GLU A 137 -13.79 -0.70 -8.02
N ILE A 138 -13.66 -0.27 -6.75
CA ILE A 138 -12.42 -0.52 -5.98
C ILE A 138 -12.18 -2.02 -5.76
N ARG A 139 -13.25 -2.79 -5.54
CA ARG A 139 -13.18 -4.25 -5.44
C ARG A 139 -12.71 -4.88 -6.76
N SER A 140 -13.23 -4.43 -7.89
CA SER A 140 -12.79 -4.90 -9.20
C SER A 140 -11.31 -4.60 -9.46
N MET A 141 -10.82 -3.42 -9.05
CA MET A 141 -9.39 -3.08 -9.12
C MET A 141 -8.54 -4.01 -8.25
N GLN A 142 -8.98 -4.26 -7.02
CA GLN A 142 -8.31 -5.16 -6.08
C GLN A 142 -8.24 -6.59 -6.64
N GLU A 143 -9.34 -7.15 -7.10
CA GLU A 143 -9.42 -8.50 -7.70
C GLU A 143 -8.50 -8.62 -8.92
N ARG A 144 -8.43 -7.58 -9.76
CA ARG A 144 -7.49 -7.53 -10.88
C ARG A 144 -6.04 -7.58 -10.42
N ILE A 145 -5.66 -6.81 -9.40
CA ILE A 145 -4.29 -6.80 -8.86
C ILE A 145 -3.93 -8.18 -8.31
N VAL A 146 -4.81 -8.82 -7.55
CA VAL A 146 -4.62 -10.18 -7.02
C VAL A 146 -4.47 -11.19 -8.15
N SER A 147 -5.30 -11.11 -9.18
CA SER A 147 -5.21 -11.98 -10.35
C SER A 147 -3.85 -11.86 -11.05
N LEU A 148 -3.39 -10.64 -11.33
CA LEU A 148 -2.11 -10.39 -11.99
C LEU A 148 -0.93 -10.88 -11.13
N ARG A 149 -0.99 -10.68 -9.82
CA ARG A 149 0.00 -11.16 -8.86
C ARG A 149 0.11 -12.69 -8.87
N ASN A 150 -1.02 -13.37 -8.79
CA ASN A 150 -1.08 -14.82 -8.83
C ASN A 150 -0.59 -15.39 -10.17
N LYS A 151 -0.94 -14.77 -11.29
CA LYS A 151 -0.45 -15.16 -12.62
C LYS A 151 1.06 -15.01 -12.71
N LEU A 152 1.61 -13.90 -12.25
CA LEU A 152 3.06 -13.70 -12.20
C LEU A 152 3.74 -14.75 -11.33
N ALA A 153 3.26 -14.97 -10.10
CA ALA A 153 3.81 -15.93 -9.17
C ALA A 153 3.80 -17.36 -9.74
N ASN A 154 2.66 -17.78 -10.31
CA ASN A 154 2.53 -19.10 -10.92
C ASN A 154 3.49 -19.27 -12.10
N SER A 155 3.55 -18.30 -13.02
CA SER A 155 4.44 -18.37 -14.19
C SER A 155 5.93 -18.42 -13.77
N LEU A 156 6.32 -17.67 -12.72
CA LEU A 156 7.69 -17.75 -12.17
C LEU A 156 7.99 -19.11 -11.53
N GLN A 157 7.04 -19.66 -10.74
CA GLN A 157 7.19 -20.97 -10.09
C GLN A 157 7.29 -22.11 -11.12
N GLU A 158 6.42 -22.10 -12.15
CA GLU A 158 6.44 -23.12 -13.22
C GLU A 158 7.77 -23.12 -13.98
N LYS A 159 8.33 -21.93 -14.29
CA LYS A 159 9.58 -21.81 -15.03
C LYS A 159 10.81 -22.15 -14.23
N GLN A 160 10.81 -21.84 -12.93
CA GLN A 160 11.93 -22.13 -12.03
C GLN A 160 11.84 -23.50 -11.37
N GLN A 161 10.68 -24.16 -11.42
CA GLN A 161 10.40 -25.42 -10.72
C GLN A 161 10.74 -25.36 -9.22
N THR A 162 10.50 -24.20 -8.59
CA THR A 162 10.80 -23.93 -7.19
C THR A 162 9.76 -23.01 -6.57
N ASP A 163 9.60 -23.10 -5.25
CA ASP A 163 8.70 -22.21 -4.47
C ASP A 163 9.34 -20.86 -4.11
N PHE A 164 10.49 -20.53 -4.68
CA PHE A 164 11.23 -19.31 -4.35
C PHE A 164 10.39 -18.04 -4.48
N PHE A 165 9.49 -17.95 -5.47
CA PHE A 165 8.61 -16.81 -5.67
C PHE A 165 7.23 -16.94 -5.01
N SER A 166 7.02 -17.97 -4.17
CA SER A 166 5.73 -18.18 -3.48
C SER A 166 5.30 -17.01 -2.60
N PHE A 167 6.28 -16.26 -2.05
CA PHE A 167 6.04 -15.08 -1.22
C PHE A 167 5.16 -14.03 -1.91
N LEU A 168 5.19 -13.95 -3.25
CA LEU A 168 4.37 -13.02 -4.01
C LEU A 168 2.87 -13.24 -3.76
N LYS A 169 2.42 -14.47 -3.57
CA LYS A 169 1.01 -14.82 -3.32
C LYS A 169 0.50 -14.35 -1.97
N ALA A 170 1.42 -14.20 -0.99
CA ALA A 170 1.10 -13.73 0.35
C ALA A 170 1.13 -12.20 0.48
N GLN A 171 1.51 -11.48 -0.58
CA GLN A 171 1.62 -10.04 -0.60
C GLN A 171 0.36 -9.37 -1.14
N ASN A 172 0.13 -8.11 -0.75
CA ASN A 172 -1.04 -7.32 -1.13
C ASN A 172 -0.64 -6.02 -1.84
N GLY A 173 -1.62 -5.39 -2.50
CA GLY A 173 -1.48 -4.06 -3.07
C GLY A 173 -0.71 -4.01 -4.39
N MET A 174 -0.32 -2.81 -4.76
CA MET A 174 0.17 -2.49 -6.10
C MET A 174 1.60 -2.93 -6.37
N PHE A 175 2.41 -3.21 -5.34
CA PHE A 175 3.85 -3.44 -5.48
C PHE A 175 4.31 -4.79 -4.93
N SER A 176 5.44 -5.22 -5.43
CA SER A 176 6.26 -6.27 -4.84
C SER A 176 7.73 -5.93 -5.04
N LEU A 177 8.57 -6.43 -4.16
CA LEU A 177 10.02 -6.30 -4.26
C LEU A 177 10.57 -7.64 -4.71
N LEU A 178 11.07 -7.69 -5.94
CA LEU A 178 11.70 -8.89 -6.47
C LEU A 178 13.17 -8.92 -6.05
N PRO A 179 13.69 -10.07 -5.61
CA PRO A 179 15.09 -10.22 -5.20
C PRO A 179 15.99 -10.38 -6.44
N ILE A 180 16.04 -9.32 -7.26
CA ILE A 180 16.85 -9.26 -8.49
C ILE A 180 18.00 -8.29 -8.25
N SER A 181 19.20 -8.70 -8.62
CA SER A 181 20.40 -7.88 -8.51
C SER A 181 20.33 -6.66 -9.40
N HIS A 182 21.11 -5.62 -9.09
CA HIS A 182 21.21 -4.44 -9.95
C HIS A 182 21.63 -4.81 -11.38
N GLU A 183 22.55 -5.77 -11.53
CA GLU A 183 23.00 -6.25 -12.84
C GLU A 183 21.86 -6.95 -13.60
N GLY A 184 21.09 -7.81 -12.94
CA GLY A 184 19.91 -8.44 -13.50
C GLY A 184 18.86 -7.42 -13.96
N ILE A 185 18.60 -6.37 -13.16
CA ILE A 185 17.69 -5.28 -13.54
C ILE A 185 18.20 -4.55 -14.79
N MET A 186 19.50 -4.29 -14.88
CA MET A 186 20.09 -3.63 -16.05
C MET A 186 20.03 -4.51 -17.30
N THR A 187 20.19 -5.83 -17.16
CA THR A 187 20.03 -6.82 -18.26
C THR A 187 18.59 -6.84 -18.75
N LEU A 188 17.60 -6.94 -17.83
CA LEU A 188 16.18 -6.88 -18.17
C LEU A 188 15.83 -5.61 -18.95
N ARG A 189 16.38 -4.47 -18.53
CA ARG A 189 16.14 -3.18 -19.19
C ARG A 189 16.77 -3.12 -20.58
N LYS A 190 18.06 -3.42 -20.72
CA LYS A 190 18.82 -3.21 -21.94
C LYS A 190 18.48 -4.24 -23.03
N GLU A 191 18.32 -5.50 -22.64
CA GLU A 191 18.16 -6.58 -23.58
C GLU A 191 16.71 -6.98 -23.83
N ASN A 192 15.82 -6.74 -22.86
CA ASN A 192 14.44 -7.22 -22.93
C ASN A 192 13.39 -6.09 -22.89
N GLY A 193 13.78 -4.84 -22.67
CA GLY A 193 12.85 -3.71 -22.57
C GLY A 193 11.93 -3.80 -21.35
N ILE A 194 12.36 -4.51 -20.29
CA ILE A 194 11.61 -4.65 -19.03
C ILE A 194 12.19 -3.65 -18.02
N TYR A 195 11.35 -2.72 -17.57
CA TYR A 195 11.77 -1.64 -16.70
C TYR A 195 11.29 -1.90 -15.26
N LEU A 196 12.22 -2.20 -14.39
CA LEU A 196 12.02 -2.26 -12.94
C LEU A 196 12.69 -1.05 -12.28
N MET A 197 12.26 -0.75 -11.05
CA MET A 197 12.98 0.21 -10.22
C MET A 197 14.35 -0.36 -9.82
N PRO A 198 15.35 0.51 -9.52
CA PRO A 198 16.70 0.05 -9.18
C PRO A 198 16.78 -0.87 -7.95
N ASP A 199 15.80 -0.83 -7.08
CA ASP A 199 15.65 -1.67 -5.89
C ASP A 199 14.96 -3.02 -6.16
N GLY A 200 14.56 -3.31 -7.40
CA GLY A 200 13.81 -4.52 -7.76
C GLY A 200 12.31 -4.41 -7.61
N ARG A 201 11.79 -3.23 -7.25
CA ARG A 201 10.35 -3.02 -7.12
C ARG A 201 9.64 -3.11 -8.46
N ILE A 202 8.61 -3.95 -8.51
CA ILE A 202 7.69 -4.12 -9.63
C ILE A 202 6.31 -3.56 -9.26
N ASN A 203 5.67 -2.88 -10.22
CA ASN A 203 4.28 -2.46 -10.08
C ASN A 203 3.37 -3.55 -10.67
N ILE A 204 2.74 -4.33 -9.80
CA ILE A 204 1.82 -5.42 -10.17
C ILE A 204 0.60 -4.87 -10.92
N ALA A 205 0.04 -3.77 -10.47
CA ALA A 205 -1.15 -3.17 -11.08
C ALA A 205 -0.93 -2.71 -12.53
N SER A 206 0.32 -2.42 -12.91
CA SER A 206 0.67 -2.00 -14.28
C SER A 206 1.13 -3.14 -15.19
N LEU A 207 1.16 -4.38 -14.70
CA LEU A 207 1.58 -5.51 -15.51
C LEU A 207 0.60 -5.74 -16.69
N PRO A 208 1.08 -5.77 -17.93
CA PRO A 208 0.26 -6.20 -19.04
C PRO A 208 0.08 -7.71 -18.98
N GLU A 209 -1.16 -8.14 -18.79
CA GLU A 209 -1.50 -9.54 -18.53
C GLU A 209 -0.95 -10.48 -19.63
N ASN A 210 -1.05 -10.07 -20.88
CA ASN A 210 -0.56 -10.83 -22.04
C ASN A 210 0.97 -10.90 -22.15
N LYS A 211 1.71 -10.21 -21.29
CA LYS A 211 3.18 -10.24 -21.26
C LYS A 211 3.75 -10.92 -20.01
N ILE A 212 2.91 -11.41 -19.11
CA ILE A 212 3.37 -12.04 -17.85
C ILE A 212 4.30 -13.22 -18.13
N ASP A 213 3.94 -14.07 -19.09
CA ASP A 213 4.77 -15.23 -19.47
C ASP A 213 6.14 -14.81 -20.03
N PHE A 214 6.16 -13.80 -20.88
CA PHE A 214 7.41 -13.22 -21.39
C PHE A 214 8.25 -12.63 -20.26
N ILE A 215 7.65 -11.82 -19.38
CA ILE A 215 8.35 -11.18 -18.25
C ILE A 215 8.94 -12.25 -17.33
N SER A 216 8.15 -13.26 -16.97
CA SER A 216 8.59 -14.37 -16.14
C SER A 216 9.74 -15.15 -16.76
N SER A 217 9.67 -15.44 -18.08
CA SER A 217 10.75 -16.12 -18.80
C SER A 217 12.06 -15.33 -18.71
N LYS A 218 12.01 -14.00 -18.86
CA LYS A 218 13.19 -13.16 -18.82
C LYS A 218 13.76 -12.99 -17.43
N ILE A 219 12.91 -12.92 -16.41
CA ILE A 219 13.36 -12.95 -15.01
C ILE A 219 14.06 -14.27 -14.71
N CYS A 220 13.45 -15.40 -15.07
CA CYS A 220 14.02 -16.72 -14.82
C CYS A 220 15.30 -17.01 -15.60
N SER A 221 15.56 -16.31 -16.71
CA SER A 221 16.79 -16.45 -17.50
C SER A 221 17.98 -15.64 -16.95
N LEU A 222 17.82 -14.89 -15.85
CA LEU A 222 18.93 -14.20 -15.22
C LEU A 222 19.89 -15.21 -14.55
N GLU A 223 21.21 -14.97 -14.64
CA GLU A 223 22.25 -15.86 -14.11
C GLU A 223 22.06 -16.21 -12.63
N GLU A 224 21.61 -15.24 -11.83
CA GLU A 224 21.36 -15.40 -10.40
C GLU A 224 20.26 -16.41 -10.06
N PHE A 225 19.44 -16.81 -11.02
CA PHE A 225 18.39 -17.83 -10.86
C PHE A 225 18.77 -19.18 -11.49
N HIS A 226 19.86 -19.27 -12.27
CA HIS A 226 20.30 -20.52 -12.89
C HIS A 226 20.89 -21.53 -11.89
N HIS A 227 21.31 -21.07 -10.69
CA HIS A 227 22.03 -21.91 -9.72
C HIS A 227 21.19 -22.36 -8.51
N LYS A 228 19.89 -22.12 -8.49
CA LYS A 228 19.02 -22.49 -7.35
C LYS A 228 18.25 -23.80 -7.54
N GLY A 229 18.66 -24.62 -8.47
CA GLY A 229 18.07 -25.92 -8.80
C GLY A 229 18.91 -27.15 -8.44
N ASN A 230 19.67 -27.08 -7.35
CA ASN A 230 20.33 -28.27 -6.76
C ASN A 230 20.03 -28.36 -5.28
#